data_d8aeec1b585778893e686f8ac526c805
#
_entry.id   d8aeec1b585778893e686f8ac526c805
#
_cell.length_a   1.000
_cell.length_b   1.000
_cell.length_c   1.000
_cell.angle_alpha   90.00
_cell.angle_beta   90.00
_cell.angle_gamma   90.00
#
_symmetry.space_group_name_H-M   'P 1'
#
loop_
_entity.id
_entity.type
_entity.pdbx_description
1 polymer ?
#
loop_
_entity_poly.entity_id
_entity_poly.type
_entity_poly.pdbx_seq_one_letter_code
_entity_poly.pdbx_strand_id
1 'polypeptide(L)'
;ELNLEIDEAKNRREALEAIGKRAAPGQPVEYQVRRAELLLDRYLLPHIGIDESTRLAKAYFLARMAERTILVAYKKRGVEDKDHYANKRLKISGTLMEELFLYAFQFLVKDIAYQMERANVRGRKMSMFAVVRPDALTDRIRYSMATGNWVGGHTGVCQPLDRYNYISAMSFLRRVTSPLAKKHPHYKARDLNGTHFGRLDPNETPEGPNCGLVKSLSIFCSVTTGAEE
;
A
#
# COMPACT_ATOMS: atom_id res chain seq x y z
N GLU A 1 18.73 21.98 9.86
CA GLU A 1 19.58 22.37 8.71
C GLU A 1 19.24 21.43 7.55
N LEU A 2 18.23 21.78 6.75
CA LEU A 2 17.94 21.14 5.49
C LEU A 2 19.08 21.48 4.54
N ASN A 3 19.77 20.45 4.03
CA ASN A 3 20.83 20.61 3.06
C ASN A 3 20.33 21.41 1.84
N LEU A 4 20.74 22.65 1.75
CA LEU A 4 20.52 23.55 0.62
C LEU A 4 21.35 23.17 -0.62
N GLU A 5 21.98 21.99 -0.62
CA GLU A 5 22.78 21.48 -1.74
C GLU A 5 21.98 21.32 -3.07
N ILE A 6 20.65 21.45 -3.01
CA ILE A 6 19.78 21.32 -4.20
C ILE A 6 19.59 22.68 -4.92
N ASP A 7 19.91 23.80 -4.27
CA ASP A 7 19.80 25.14 -4.91
C ASP A 7 20.82 25.37 -6.05
N GLU A 8 21.78 24.45 -6.23
CA GLU A 8 22.78 24.55 -7.30
C GLU A 8 22.32 23.97 -8.65
N ALA A 9 21.25 23.17 -8.67
CA ALA A 9 20.75 22.55 -9.90
C ALA A 9 19.93 23.55 -10.73
N LYS A 10 20.54 24.15 -11.73
CA LYS A 10 19.89 25.13 -12.64
C LYS A 10 19.02 24.46 -13.73
N ASN A 11 19.26 23.18 -14.01
CA ASN A 11 18.61 22.45 -15.09
C ASN A 11 18.06 21.11 -14.62
N ARG A 12 17.01 20.60 -15.32
CA ARG A 12 16.44 19.27 -15.08
C ARG A 12 17.49 18.17 -15.04
N ARG A 13 18.48 18.22 -15.93
CA ARG A 13 19.55 17.21 -16.02
C ARG A 13 20.44 17.23 -14.79
N GLU A 14 20.87 18.40 -14.33
CA GLU A 14 21.68 18.55 -13.11
C GLU A 14 20.94 18.03 -11.87
N ALA A 15 19.64 18.30 -11.75
CA ALA A 15 18.82 17.80 -10.67
C ALA A 15 18.72 16.24 -10.70
N LEU A 16 18.57 15.65 -11.88
CA LEU A 16 18.55 14.20 -12.04
C LEU A 16 19.91 13.56 -11.73
N GLU A 17 21.01 14.21 -12.10
CA GLU A 17 22.37 13.79 -11.78
C GLU A 17 22.62 13.85 -10.27
N ALA A 18 22.15 14.90 -9.58
CA ALA A 18 22.26 15.02 -8.12
C ALA A 18 21.52 13.90 -7.39
N ILE A 19 20.29 13.58 -7.83
CA ILE A 19 19.53 12.45 -7.32
C ILE A 19 20.21 11.13 -7.65
N GLY A 20 20.69 10.99 -8.89
CA GLY A 20 21.33 9.80 -9.41
C GLY A 20 22.65 9.46 -8.70
N LYS A 21 23.46 10.43 -8.35
CA LYS A 21 24.68 10.25 -7.55
C LYS A 21 24.40 9.59 -6.19
N ARG A 22 23.27 9.95 -5.56
CA ARG A 22 22.85 9.35 -4.28
C ARG A 22 22.22 7.97 -4.48
N ALA A 23 21.49 7.76 -5.58
CA ALA A 23 20.76 6.52 -5.86
C ALA A 23 21.65 5.40 -6.42
N ALA A 24 22.74 5.74 -7.13
CA ALA A 24 23.64 4.80 -7.75
C ALA A 24 25.10 5.32 -7.70
N PRO A 25 25.70 5.39 -6.51
CA PRO A 25 27.07 5.89 -6.35
C PRO A 25 28.08 5.02 -7.14
N GLY A 26 29.03 5.68 -7.80
CA GLY A 26 30.09 4.99 -8.54
C GLY A 26 29.71 4.45 -9.92
N GLN A 27 28.47 4.66 -10.37
CA GLN A 27 28.03 4.25 -11.71
C GLN A 27 28.21 5.40 -12.74
N PRO A 28 28.23 5.09 -14.05
CA PRO A 28 28.25 6.11 -15.11
C PRO A 28 27.09 7.09 -15.01
N VAL A 29 27.30 8.35 -15.37
CA VAL A 29 26.31 9.43 -15.24
C VAL A 29 25.00 9.11 -15.96
N GLU A 30 25.06 8.51 -17.14
CA GLU A 30 23.86 8.12 -17.89
C GLU A 30 23.01 7.08 -17.14
N TYR A 31 23.66 6.12 -16.49
CA TYR A 31 22.97 5.14 -15.65
C TYR A 31 22.35 5.81 -14.41
N GLN A 32 23.08 6.73 -13.79
CA GLN A 32 22.60 7.50 -12.64
C GLN A 32 21.33 8.29 -12.97
N VAL A 33 21.31 8.96 -14.12
CA VAL A 33 20.13 9.72 -14.60
C VAL A 33 18.95 8.79 -14.85
N ARG A 34 19.12 7.71 -15.57
CA ARG A 34 18.05 6.70 -15.79
C ARG A 34 17.52 6.12 -14.49
N ARG A 35 18.43 5.87 -13.53
CA ARG A 35 18.02 5.37 -12.22
C ARG A 35 17.23 6.39 -11.43
N ALA A 36 17.60 7.67 -11.50
CA ALA A 36 16.86 8.77 -10.88
C ALA A 36 15.45 8.91 -11.48
N GLU A 37 15.32 8.88 -12.80
CA GLU A 37 14.02 8.90 -13.48
C GLU A 37 13.12 7.74 -13.05
N LEU A 38 13.66 6.53 -13.02
CA LEU A 38 12.93 5.34 -12.58
C LEU A 38 12.45 5.46 -11.12
N LEU A 39 13.26 6.07 -10.25
CA LEU A 39 12.88 6.31 -8.86
C LEU A 39 11.75 7.33 -8.76
N LEU A 40 11.83 8.42 -9.53
CA LEU A 40 10.79 9.44 -9.56
C LEU A 40 9.47 8.91 -10.14
N ASP A 41 9.54 8.08 -11.17
CA ASP A 41 8.34 7.54 -11.80
C ASP A 41 7.67 6.46 -10.94
N ARG A 42 8.42 5.50 -10.43
CA ARG A 42 7.85 4.33 -9.75
C ARG A 42 7.67 4.45 -8.25
N TYR A 43 8.55 5.18 -7.57
CA TYR A 43 8.57 5.22 -6.10
C TYR A 43 8.11 6.53 -5.51
N LEU A 44 8.27 7.66 -6.22
CA LEU A 44 7.74 8.92 -5.76
C LEU A 44 6.25 8.99 -6.09
N LEU A 45 5.40 9.09 -5.07
CA LEU A 45 3.94 9.25 -5.19
C LEU A 45 3.30 8.27 -6.20
N PRO A 46 3.46 6.95 -6.03
CA PRO A 46 3.01 5.94 -7.00
C PRO A 46 1.49 5.92 -7.19
N HIS A 47 0.73 6.44 -6.24
CA HIS A 47 -0.73 6.54 -6.30
C HIS A 47 -1.24 7.54 -7.34
N ILE A 48 -0.40 8.50 -7.78
CA ILE A 48 -0.75 9.46 -8.84
C ILE A 48 -0.52 8.83 -10.23
N GLY A 49 0.46 7.93 -10.31
CA GLY A 49 0.84 7.22 -11.53
C GLY A 49 2.32 6.87 -11.55
N ILE A 50 2.69 5.97 -12.45
CA ILE A 50 4.06 5.46 -12.59
C ILE A 50 4.71 5.85 -13.93
N ASP A 51 3.98 6.60 -14.75
CA ASP A 51 4.40 6.99 -16.10
C ASP A 51 5.01 8.39 -16.14
N GLU A 52 5.78 8.66 -17.16
CA GLU A 52 6.38 9.98 -17.39
C GLU A 52 5.34 11.10 -17.50
N SER A 53 4.18 10.81 -18.10
CA SER A 53 3.07 11.78 -18.27
C SER A 53 2.53 12.30 -16.93
N THR A 54 2.66 11.52 -15.84
CA THR A 54 2.16 11.88 -14.51
C THR A 54 3.12 12.72 -13.69
N ARG A 55 4.35 12.98 -14.17
CA ARG A 55 5.38 13.75 -13.44
C ARG A 55 4.89 15.16 -13.07
N LEU A 56 4.15 15.82 -13.96
CA LEU A 56 3.60 17.15 -13.68
C LEU A 56 2.57 17.09 -12.54
N ALA A 57 1.70 16.11 -12.54
CA ALA A 57 0.72 15.91 -11.47
C ALA A 57 1.40 15.63 -10.11
N LYS A 58 2.49 14.87 -10.11
CA LYS A 58 3.33 14.67 -8.91
C LYS A 58 3.94 15.97 -8.40
N ALA A 59 4.47 16.83 -9.30
CA ALA A 59 5.00 18.11 -8.93
C ALA A 59 3.94 19.03 -8.31
N TYR A 60 2.73 19.05 -8.88
CA TYR A 60 1.58 19.77 -8.32
C TYR A 60 1.22 19.26 -6.92
N PHE A 61 1.20 17.96 -6.72
CA PHE A 61 0.89 17.38 -5.43
C PHE A 61 1.92 17.75 -4.36
N LEU A 62 3.21 17.72 -4.71
CA LEU A 62 4.29 18.16 -3.81
C LEU A 62 4.17 19.65 -3.47
N ALA A 63 3.86 20.48 -4.45
CA ALA A 63 3.63 21.91 -4.23
C ALA A 63 2.46 22.16 -3.26
N ARG A 64 1.35 21.43 -3.41
CA ARG A 64 0.21 21.50 -2.47
C ARG A 64 0.58 21.01 -1.07
N MET A 65 1.42 19.99 -0.94
CA MET A 65 1.91 19.55 0.37
C MET A 65 2.75 20.64 1.03
N ALA A 66 3.66 21.27 0.28
CA ALA A 66 4.48 22.39 0.76
C ALA A 66 3.62 23.58 1.18
N GLU A 67 2.66 23.99 0.35
CA GLU A 67 1.70 25.04 0.65
C GLU A 67 0.96 24.76 1.98
N ARG A 68 0.40 23.58 2.15
CA ARG A 68 -0.31 23.21 3.38
C ARG A 68 0.60 23.24 4.60
N THR A 69 1.84 22.79 4.47
CA THR A 69 2.83 22.81 5.55
C THR A 69 3.16 24.25 5.95
N ILE A 70 3.36 25.13 4.97
CA ILE A 70 3.61 26.56 5.20
C ILE A 70 2.40 27.22 5.88
N LEU A 71 1.17 26.95 5.42
CA LEU A 71 -0.04 27.51 6.02
C LEU A 71 -0.19 27.09 7.50
N VAL A 72 0.16 25.85 7.84
CA VAL A 72 0.16 25.38 9.24
C VAL A 72 1.25 26.07 10.04
N ALA A 73 2.48 26.21 9.49
CA ALA A 73 3.58 26.92 10.15
C ALA A 73 3.24 28.38 10.49
N TYR A 74 2.55 29.06 9.56
CA TYR A 74 2.07 30.46 9.78
C TYR A 74 0.73 30.54 10.54
N LYS A 75 0.24 29.45 11.12
CA LYS A 75 -1.02 29.39 11.87
C LYS A 75 -2.27 29.84 11.07
N LYS A 76 -2.19 29.84 9.74
CA LYS A 76 -3.32 30.14 8.86
C LYS A 76 -4.24 28.93 8.65
N ARG A 77 -3.78 27.73 9.03
CA ARG A 77 -4.52 26.46 9.00
C ARG A 77 -4.27 25.71 10.30
N GLY A 78 -5.32 25.06 10.83
CA GLY A 78 -5.18 24.17 11.98
C GLY A 78 -4.43 22.89 11.61
N VAL A 79 -3.79 22.28 12.61
CA VAL A 79 -3.21 20.93 12.47
C VAL A 79 -4.34 19.93 12.34
N GLU A 80 -4.28 19.09 11.31
CA GLU A 80 -5.25 18.00 11.11
C GLU A 80 -4.89 16.80 11.99
N ASP A 81 -5.91 16.19 12.58
CA ASP A 81 -5.74 14.94 13.33
C ASP A 81 -5.62 13.77 12.34
N LYS A 82 -4.46 13.08 12.34
CA LYS A 82 -4.23 11.89 11.52
C LYS A 82 -5.12 10.69 11.92
N ASP A 83 -5.62 10.69 13.16
CA ASP A 83 -6.47 9.61 13.68
C ASP A 83 -7.96 9.88 13.45
N HIS A 84 -8.31 11.04 12.88
CA HIS A 84 -9.67 11.36 12.47
C HIS A 84 -10.17 10.41 11.38
N TYR A 85 -11.34 9.83 11.58
CA TYR A 85 -11.87 8.79 10.65
C TYR A 85 -12.24 9.30 9.27
N ALA A 86 -12.39 10.59 9.05
CA ALA A 86 -12.50 11.16 7.71
C ALA A 86 -11.25 10.94 6.84
N ASN A 87 -10.08 10.82 7.49
CA ASN A 87 -8.79 10.63 6.82
C ASN A 87 -8.41 9.15 6.65
N LYS A 88 -9.23 8.23 7.16
CA LYS A 88 -8.98 6.79 7.08
C LYS A 88 -9.79 6.15 5.95
N ARG A 89 -9.24 5.11 5.36
CA ARG A 89 -9.90 4.30 4.33
C ARG A 89 -9.98 2.86 4.80
N LEU A 90 -11.11 2.22 4.53
CA LEU A 90 -11.35 0.82 4.85
C LEU A 90 -11.09 -0.01 3.59
N LYS A 91 -10.15 -0.93 3.67
CA LYS A 91 -9.96 -1.95 2.63
C LYS A 91 -10.93 -3.10 2.89
N ILE A 92 -11.88 -3.26 2.00
CA ILE A 92 -12.84 -4.37 2.02
C ILE A 92 -12.28 -5.58 1.24
N SER A 93 -13.01 -6.69 1.29
CA SER A 93 -12.59 -7.95 0.67
C SER A 93 -12.26 -7.82 -0.83
N GLY A 94 -13.03 -7.03 -1.59
CA GLY A 94 -12.80 -6.81 -3.02
C GLY A 94 -11.43 -6.21 -3.30
N THR A 95 -11.08 -5.12 -2.65
CA THR A 95 -9.77 -4.45 -2.81
C THR A 95 -8.61 -5.36 -2.38
N LEU A 96 -8.79 -6.10 -1.28
CA LEU A 96 -7.77 -7.05 -0.81
C LEU A 96 -7.56 -8.20 -1.79
N MET A 97 -8.64 -8.74 -2.36
CA MET A 97 -8.56 -9.78 -3.39
C MET A 97 -7.95 -9.28 -4.69
N GLU A 98 -8.24 -8.06 -5.10
CA GLU A 98 -7.62 -7.42 -6.26
C GLU A 98 -6.10 -7.32 -6.08
N GLU A 99 -5.63 -6.80 -4.95
CA GLU A 99 -4.20 -6.72 -4.64
C GLU A 99 -3.51 -8.10 -4.71
N LEU A 100 -4.15 -9.13 -4.15
CA LEU A 100 -3.64 -10.49 -4.18
C LEU A 100 -3.61 -11.06 -5.60
N PHE A 101 -4.68 -10.86 -6.36
CA PHE A 101 -4.77 -11.35 -7.72
C PHE A 101 -3.72 -10.69 -8.62
N LEU A 102 -3.59 -9.38 -8.57
CA LEU A 102 -2.57 -8.65 -9.33
C LEU A 102 -1.16 -9.14 -9.02
N TYR A 103 -0.86 -9.36 -7.75
CA TYR A 103 0.44 -9.90 -7.33
C TYR A 103 0.67 -11.31 -7.88
N ALA A 104 -0.31 -12.20 -7.74
CA ALA A 104 -0.22 -13.57 -8.23
C ALA A 104 -0.12 -13.62 -9.76
N PHE A 105 -0.86 -12.76 -10.45
CA PHE A 105 -0.82 -12.66 -11.91
C PHE A 105 0.52 -12.13 -12.44
N GLN A 106 1.09 -11.10 -11.80
CA GLN A 106 2.42 -10.61 -12.15
C GLN A 106 3.50 -11.69 -11.98
N PHE A 107 3.33 -12.56 -10.99
CA PHE A 107 4.23 -13.69 -10.81
C PHE A 107 4.06 -14.73 -11.91
N LEU A 108 2.82 -15.05 -12.30
CA LEU A 108 2.53 -15.93 -13.41
C LEU A 108 3.17 -15.43 -14.70
N VAL A 109 3.03 -14.13 -15.01
CA VAL A 109 3.63 -13.51 -16.21
C VAL A 109 5.16 -13.65 -16.20
N LYS A 110 5.80 -13.42 -15.06
CA LYS A 110 7.26 -13.61 -14.91
C LYS A 110 7.67 -15.08 -15.07
N ASP A 111 6.89 -16.01 -14.55
CA ASP A 111 7.15 -17.44 -14.69
C ASP A 111 7.05 -17.88 -16.15
N ILE A 112 6.01 -17.42 -16.87
CA ILE A 112 5.85 -17.67 -18.31
C ILE A 112 7.05 -17.13 -19.09
N ALA A 113 7.44 -15.87 -18.84
CA ALA A 113 8.59 -15.27 -19.51
C ALA A 113 9.88 -16.08 -19.27
N TYR A 114 10.12 -16.48 -18.03
CA TYR A 114 11.27 -17.33 -17.66
C TYR A 114 11.23 -18.70 -18.35
N GLN A 115 10.07 -19.36 -18.41
CA GLN A 115 9.94 -20.66 -19.07
C GLN A 115 10.15 -20.54 -20.58
N MET A 116 9.66 -19.47 -21.20
CA MET A 116 9.89 -19.19 -22.62
C MET A 116 11.37 -18.96 -22.92
N GLU A 117 12.04 -18.14 -22.15
CA GLU A 117 13.46 -17.88 -22.30
C GLU A 117 14.28 -19.17 -22.13
N ARG A 118 13.98 -19.96 -21.11
CA ARG A 118 14.63 -21.25 -20.86
C ARG A 118 14.41 -22.27 -21.98
N ALA A 119 13.21 -22.31 -22.56
CA ALA A 119 12.91 -23.18 -23.70
C ALA A 119 13.67 -22.73 -24.96
N ASN A 120 13.76 -21.43 -25.21
CA ASN A 120 14.49 -20.87 -26.35
C ASN A 120 16.00 -21.18 -26.24
N VAL A 121 16.60 -20.96 -25.09
CA VAL A 121 18.04 -21.28 -24.85
C VAL A 121 18.33 -22.77 -25.07
N ARG A 122 17.37 -23.65 -24.78
CA ARG A 122 17.52 -25.11 -24.97
C ARG A 122 17.15 -25.59 -26.38
N GLY A 123 16.78 -24.71 -27.30
CA GLY A 123 16.41 -25.05 -28.67
C GLY A 123 15.16 -25.94 -28.77
N ARG A 124 14.28 -25.95 -27.75
CA ARG A 124 13.07 -26.78 -27.73
C ARG A 124 11.93 -26.07 -28.47
N LYS A 125 11.17 -26.84 -29.25
CA LYS A 125 9.90 -26.32 -29.81
C LYS A 125 8.96 -25.95 -28.67
N MET A 126 8.54 -24.69 -28.63
CA MET A 126 7.64 -24.18 -27.60
C MET A 126 6.19 -24.52 -27.93
N SER A 127 5.49 -25.10 -26.95
CA SER A 127 4.03 -25.16 -26.93
C SER A 127 3.53 -24.28 -25.78
N MET A 128 2.57 -23.39 -26.05
CA MET A 128 1.99 -22.54 -25.02
C MET A 128 1.40 -23.35 -23.85
N PHE A 129 0.82 -24.50 -24.13
CA PHE A 129 0.29 -25.41 -23.10
C PHE A 129 1.38 -25.96 -22.16
N ALA A 130 2.60 -26.11 -22.63
CA ALA A 130 3.71 -26.59 -21.81
C ALA A 130 4.39 -25.46 -21.00
N VAL A 131 4.26 -24.22 -21.46
CA VAL A 131 4.87 -23.04 -20.85
C VAL A 131 4.00 -22.50 -19.70
N VAL A 132 2.68 -22.46 -19.90
CA VAL A 132 1.73 -21.96 -18.92
C VAL A 132 1.43 -23.05 -17.88
N ARG A 133 1.82 -22.84 -16.65
CA ARG A 133 1.50 -23.72 -15.52
C ARG A 133 0.20 -23.25 -14.85
N PRO A 134 -0.91 -23.99 -14.99
CA PRO A 134 -2.20 -23.55 -14.45
C PRO A 134 -2.21 -23.41 -12.93
N ASP A 135 -1.40 -24.23 -12.24
CA ASP A 135 -1.37 -24.26 -10.76
C ASP A 135 -0.65 -23.06 -10.15
N ALA A 136 0.21 -22.38 -10.92
CA ALA A 136 1.03 -21.27 -10.39
C ALA A 136 0.21 -20.12 -9.81
N LEU A 137 -0.93 -19.78 -10.42
CA LEU A 137 -1.85 -18.77 -9.93
C LEU A 137 -2.68 -19.31 -8.74
N THR A 138 -3.26 -20.49 -8.92
CA THR A 138 -4.15 -21.13 -7.94
C THR A 138 -3.44 -21.38 -6.62
N ASP A 139 -2.21 -21.91 -6.67
CA ASP A 139 -1.44 -22.23 -5.47
C ASP A 139 -1.07 -20.99 -4.67
N ARG A 140 -0.76 -19.88 -5.33
CA ARG A 140 -0.48 -18.61 -4.63
C ARG A 140 -1.70 -18.05 -3.93
N ILE A 141 -2.84 -18.04 -4.60
CA ILE A 141 -4.09 -17.56 -4.00
C ILE A 141 -4.48 -18.47 -2.84
N ARG A 142 -4.40 -19.78 -3.03
CA ARG A 142 -4.69 -20.78 -2.00
C ARG A 142 -3.76 -20.65 -0.79
N TYR A 143 -2.46 -20.45 -1.02
CA TYR A 143 -1.48 -20.22 0.04
C TYR A 143 -1.83 -19.00 0.89
N SER A 144 -2.10 -17.86 0.24
CA SER A 144 -2.45 -16.62 0.96
C SER A 144 -3.75 -16.76 1.75
N MET A 145 -4.74 -17.41 1.19
CA MET A 145 -6.01 -17.67 1.90
C MET A 145 -5.85 -18.64 3.06
N ALA A 146 -5.05 -19.69 2.92
CA ALA A 146 -4.85 -20.69 3.97
C ALA A 146 -3.98 -20.18 5.12
N THR A 147 -2.97 -19.37 4.83
CA THR A 147 -2.02 -18.87 5.85
C THR A 147 -2.37 -17.50 6.41
N GLY A 148 -3.24 -16.76 5.73
CA GLY A 148 -3.54 -15.36 6.06
C GLY A 148 -2.42 -14.37 5.71
N ASN A 149 -1.34 -14.82 5.07
CA ASN A 149 -0.26 -13.95 4.61
C ASN A 149 -0.63 -13.25 3.31
N TRP A 150 -0.52 -11.95 3.31
CA TRP A 150 -0.97 -11.10 2.20
C TRP A 150 0.16 -10.29 1.58
N VAL A 151 -0.14 -9.63 0.48
CA VAL A 151 0.78 -8.74 -0.22
C VAL A 151 1.28 -7.62 0.72
N GLY A 152 2.55 -7.22 0.60
CA GLY A 152 3.13 -6.17 1.44
C GLY A 152 3.53 -6.61 2.84
N GLY A 153 3.62 -7.93 3.12
CA GLY A 153 4.03 -8.45 4.42
C GLY A 153 2.94 -8.38 5.49
N HIS A 154 1.70 -8.13 5.08
CA HIS A 154 0.56 -8.16 6.00
C HIS A 154 0.23 -9.61 6.38
N THR A 155 -0.05 -9.85 7.65
CA THR A 155 -0.40 -11.17 8.19
C THR A 155 -1.76 -11.13 8.88
N GLY A 156 -2.46 -12.27 8.88
CA GLY A 156 -3.76 -12.38 9.55
C GLY A 156 -4.90 -11.67 8.80
N VAL A 157 -4.78 -11.49 7.48
CA VAL A 157 -5.84 -10.92 6.63
C VAL A 157 -6.97 -11.92 6.46
N CYS A 158 -6.66 -13.17 6.09
CA CYS A 158 -7.62 -14.27 6.16
C CYS A 158 -7.54 -14.95 7.51
N GLN A 159 -8.67 -15.18 8.11
CA GLN A 159 -8.81 -15.83 9.41
C GLN A 159 -9.97 -16.84 9.35
N PRO A 160 -9.89 -17.97 10.07
CA PRO A 160 -11.04 -18.86 10.20
C PRO A 160 -12.18 -18.14 10.92
N LEU A 161 -13.39 -18.32 10.44
CA LEU A 161 -14.58 -17.71 11.02
C LEU A 161 -14.84 -18.30 12.41
N ASP A 162 -15.10 -17.43 13.39
CA ASP A 162 -15.51 -17.82 14.72
C ASP A 162 -16.91 -18.46 14.68
N ARG A 163 -17.03 -19.65 15.31
CA ARG A 163 -18.24 -20.48 15.31
C ARG A 163 -18.70 -20.87 16.71
N TYR A 164 -18.32 -20.12 17.76
CA TYR A 164 -18.79 -20.42 19.12
C TYR A 164 -20.29 -20.25 19.26
N ASN A 165 -20.83 -19.14 18.73
CA ASN A 165 -22.26 -18.88 18.68
C ASN A 165 -22.58 -17.92 17.52
N TYR A 166 -23.88 -17.67 17.29
CA TYR A 166 -24.33 -16.80 16.21
C TYR A 166 -23.84 -15.35 16.37
N ILE A 167 -23.89 -14.81 17.59
CA ILE A 167 -23.46 -13.42 17.87
C ILE A 167 -21.96 -13.29 17.66
N SER A 168 -21.18 -14.24 18.11
CA SER A 168 -19.72 -14.27 17.90
C SER A 168 -19.36 -14.25 16.41
N ALA A 169 -20.05 -15.07 15.60
CA ALA A 169 -19.84 -15.09 14.16
C ALA A 169 -20.19 -13.74 13.50
N MET A 170 -21.30 -13.11 13.91
CA MET A 170 -21.71 -11.79 13.41
C MET A 170 -20.73 -10.69 13.81
N SER A 171 -20.27 -10.68 15.05
CA SER A 171 -19.23 -9.75 15.54
C SER A 171 -17.93 -9.94 14.76
N PHE A 172 -17.52 -11.19 14.53
CA PHE A 172 -16.30 -11.48 13.77
C PHE A 172 -16.34 -10.91 12.34
N LEU A 173 -17.48 -11.02 11.65
CA LEU A 173 -17.67 -10.50 10.29
C LEU A 173 -17.67 -8.96 10.22
N ARG A 174 -17.91 -8.29 11.35
CA ARG A 174 -17.91 -6.82 11.47
C ARG A 174 -16.62 -6.25 12.02
N ARG A 175 -15.59 -7.07 12.16
CA ARG A 175 -14.31 -6.70 12.76
C ARG A 175 -13.45 -5.91 11.79
N VAL A 176 -12.86 -4.81 12.27
CA VAL A 176 -11.92 -3.96 11.53
C VAL A 176 -10.56 -4.02 12.22
N THR A 177 -9.52 -4.35 11.48
CA THR A 177 -8.16 -4.51 12.01
C THR A 177 -7.25 -3.40 11.45
N SER A 178 -6.54 -2.72 12.33
CA SER A 178 -5.48 -1.79 11.94
C SER A 178 -4.21 -2.56 11.55
N PRO A 179 -3.51 -2.18 10.46
CA PRO A 179 -2.32 -2.90 9.98
C PRO A 179 -1.05 -2.61 10.80
N LEU A 180 -1.17 -1.95 11.94
CA LEU A 180 -0.05 -1.57 12.80
C LEU A 180 0.56 -2.78 13.52
N ALA A 181 1.88 -2.74 13.73
CA ALA A 181 2.58 -3.81 14.42
C ALA A 181 2.13 -3.90 15.90
N LYS A 182 1.63 -5.08 16.28
CA LYS A 182 1.05 -5.31 17.61
C LYS A 182 2.05 -5.18 18.77
N LYS A 183 3.35 -5.34 18.48
CA LYS A 183 4.43 -5.28 19.49
C LYS A 183 4.72 -3.86 19.99
N HIS A 184 4.35 -2.83 19.21
CA HIS A 184 4.58 -1.45 19.61
C HIS A 184 3.36 -0.88 20.36
N PRO A 185 3.56 0.02 21.33
CA PRO A 185 2.47 0.54 22.16
C PRO A 185 1.43 1.32 21.37
N HIS A 186 1.81 2.14 20.37
CA HIS A 186 0.91 2.94 19.52
C HIS A 186 -0.28 3.57 20.28
N TYR A 187 -0.03 4.25 21.40
CA TYR A 187 -1.08 4.74 22.31
C TYR A 187 -2.17 5.53 21.59
N LYS A 188 -1.82 6.53 20.78
CA LYS A 188 -2.80 7.35 20.05
C LYS A 188 -3.65 6.58 19.05
N ALA A 189 -3.09 5.54 18.42
CA ALA A 189 -3.84 4.72 17.48
C ALA A 189 -4.81 3.73 18.17
N ARG A 190 -4.59 3.48 19.48
CA ARG A 190 -5.45 2.63 20.31
C ARG A 190 -6.52 3.43 21.05
N ASP A 191 -6.31 4.73 21.22
CA ASP A 191 -7.23 5.61 21.91
C ASP A 191 -8.57 5.72 21.16
N LEU A 192 -9.61 5.97 21.92
CA LEU A 192 -10.92 6.27 21.41
C LEU A 192 -10.92 7.71 20.86
N ASN A 193 -11.09 7.86 19.56
CA ASN A 193 -11.28 9.16 18.93
C ASN A 193 -12.78 9.49 18.85
N GLY A 194 -13.17 10.73 19.09
CA GLY A 194 -14.58 11.16 19.01
C GLY A 194 -15.22 10.91 17.65
N THR A 195 -14.42 10.81 16.58
CA THR A 195 -14.89 10.50 15.22
C THR A 195 -15.26 9.04 14.99
N HIS A 196 -15.03 8.16 15.99
CA HIS A 196 -15.57 6.80 16.00
C HIS A 196 -17.10 6.77 16.10
N PHE A 197 -17.69 7.82 16.65
CA PHE A 197 -19.14 7.90 16.86
C PHE A 197 -19.91 7.57 15.58
N GLY A 198 -20.85 6.64 15.69
CA GLY A 198 -21.66 6.16 14.57
C GLY A 198 -20.96 5.27 13.55
N ARG A 199 -19.62 5.06 13.67
CA ARG A 199 -18.83 4.24 12.74
C ARG A 199 -18.28 2.98 13.39
N LEU A 200 -17.66 3.13 14.54
CA LEU A 200 -17.04 2.03 15.28
C LEU A 200 -17.63 1.96 16.69
N ASP A 201 -17.72 0.75 17.22
CA ASP A 201 -18.13 0.52 18.59
C ASP A 201 -17.00 0.95 19.53
N PRO A 202 -17.27 1.83 20.52
CA PRO A 202 -16.25 2.31 21.46
C PRO A 202 -15.83 1.25 22.48
N ASN A 203 -16.66 0.25 22.76
CA ASN A 203 -16.46 -0.72 23.83
C ASN A 203 -15.97 -2.08 23.33
N GLU A 204 -16.36 -2.49 22.13
CA GLU A 204 -16.04 -3.80 21.58
C GLU A 204 -14.61 -3.81 21.02
N THR A 205 -13.66 -4.27 21.85
CA THR A 205 -12.26 -4.49 21.47
C THR A 205 -11.70 -5.69 22.25
N PRO A 206 -10.81 -6.51 21.64
CA PRO A 206 -10.19 -7.61 22.36
C PRO A 206 -9.19 -7.14 23.42
N GLU A 207 -8.90 -7.99 24.38
CA GLU A 207 -7.87 -7.76 25.40
C GLU A 207 -6.45 -7.99 24.83
N GLY A 208 -5.45 -7.50 25.56
CA GLY A 208 -4.03 -7.72 25.29
C GLY A 208 -3.48 -6.91 24.12
N PRO A 209 -2.53 -7.47 23.33
CA PRO A 209 -1.82 -6.75 22.27
C PRO A 209 -2.72 -6.20 21.16
N ASN A 210 -3.91 -6.74 20.99
CA ASN A 210 -4.89 -6.33 19.99
C ASN A 210 -5.83 -5.22 20.46
N CYS A 211 -5.78 -4.85 21.74
CA CYS A 211 -6.64 -3.82 22.32
C CYS A 211 -6.54 -2.51 21.53
N GLY A 212 -7.67 -1.96 21.07
CA GLY A 212 -7.74 -0.74 20.30
C GLY A 212 -7.23 -0.81 18.85
N LEU A 213 -6.51 -1.87 18.45
CA LEU A 213 -6.09 -2.10 17.07
C LEU A 213 -7.12 -2.94 16.28
N VAL A 214 -7.80 -3.83 16.96
CA VAL A 214 -8.94 -4.58 16.41
C VAL A 214 -10.20 -3.93 16.97
N LYS A 215 -11.08 -3.47 16.09
CA LYS A 215 -12.30 -2.74 16.42
C LYS A 215 -13.48 -3.41 15.73
N SER A 216 -14.68 -3.07 16.13
CA SER A 216 -15.91 -3.57 15.52
C SER A 216 -16.71 -2.42 14.93
N LEU A 217 -17.38 -2.66 13.79
CA LEU A 217 -18.27 -1.69 13.19
C LEU A 217 -19.51 -1.49 14.08
N SER A 218 -19.95 -0.26 14.23
CA SER A 218 -21.21 0.09 14.89
C SER A 218 -22.40 -0.61 14.21
N ILE A 219 -23.44 -0.94 14.97
CA ILE A 219 -24.60 -1.74 14.49
C ILE A 219 -25.21 -1.14 13.22
N PHE A 220 -25.41 0.17 13.18
CA PHE A 220 -26.01 0.87 12.05
C PHE A 220 -24.99 1.37 11.01
N CYS A 221 -23.71 1.04 11.18
CA CYS A 221 -22.71 1.42 10.22
C CYS A 221 -22.87 0.61 8.92
N SER A 222 -22.94 1.30 7.81
CA SER A 222 -22.88 0.72 6.47
C SER A 222 -21.61 1.21 5.77
N VAL A 223 -20.96 0.30 5.05
CA VAL A 223 -19.80 0.62 4.20
C VAL A 223 -20.30 0.89 2.80
N THR A 224 -20.13 2.12 2.32
CA THR A 224 -20.47 2.49 0.95
C THR A 224 -19.35 2.02 0.00
N THR A 225 -19.72 1.60 -1.20
CA THR A 225 -18.77 1.47 -2.31
C THR A 225 -18.27 2.86 -2.68
N GLY A 226 -16.99 3.00 -3.07
CA GLY A 226 -16.40 4.28 -3.41
C GLY A 226 -17.25 5.04 -4.44
N ALA A 227 -17.44 6.34 -4.21
CA ALA A 227 -17.96 7.22 -5.24
C ALA A 227 -16.80 7.68 -6.11
N GLU A 228 -17.03 7.83 -7.40
CA GLU A 228 -16.12 8.58 -8.28
C GLU A 228 -16.10 10.03 -7.79
N GLU A 229 -14.89 10.54 -7.45
CA GLU A 229 -14.67 11.95 -7.06
C GLU A 229 -14.54 12.84 -8.29
#